data_40ba45f03aeef5bb3adc0d9b35c51447
#
_entry.id   40ba45f03aeef5bb3adc0d9b35c51447
#
_cell.length_a   1.000
_cell.length_b   1.000
_cell.length_c   1.000
_cell.angle_alpha   90.00
_cell.angle_beta   90.00
_cell.angle_gamma   90.00
#
_symmetry.space_group_name_H-M   'P 1'
#
loop_
_entity.id
_entity.type
_entity.pdbx_description
1 polymer ?
#
loop_
_entity_poly.entity_id
_entity_poly.type
_entity_poly.pdbx_seq_one_letter_code
_entity_poly.pdbx_strand_id
1 'polypeptide(L)'
;KYIAVSDNLVSLQNLVVTDNEITDEGALTLAKFLPLFTNLVRLDLRLNRIKDEGKDALKEAQKMSSVKHLLLDKVEGFQVK
;
A
#
# COMPACT_ATOMS: atom_id res chain seq x y z
N LYS A 1 -0.23 -3.90 13.97
CA LYS A 1 -1.41 -3.74 13.22
C LYS A 1 -1.66 -2.37 12.72
N TYR A 2 -0.89 -1.41 13.06
CA TYR A 2 -1.08 -0.08 12.56
C TYR A 2 0.27 0.46 12.12
N ILE A 3 0.21 1.48 11.28
CA ILE A 3 1.41 2.10 10.78
C ILE A 3 1.68 3.30 11.66
N ALA A 4 2.79 3.28 12.35
CA ALA A 4 3.15 4.37 13.22
C ALA A 4 3.72 5.50 12.37
N VAL A 5 3.24 6.71 12.61
CA VAL A 5 3.74 7.86 11.92
C VAL A 5 4.82 8.49 12.78
N SER A 6 6.00 8.62 12.22
CA SER A 6 7.11 9.18 12.96
C SER A 6 8.01 9.91 11.99
N ASP A 7 8.98 10.60 12.55
CA ASP A 7 9.90 11.35 11.72
C ASP A 7 10.71 10.47 10.81
N ASN A 8 10.84 9.20 11.16
CA ASN A 8 11.65 8.29 10.36
C ASN A 8 10.96 7.85 9.08
N LEU A 9 9.69 8.14 8.91
CA LEU A 9 8.99 7.73 7.71
C LEU A 9 9.57 8.36 6.45
N VAL A 10 10.13 9.56 6.56
CA VAL A 10 10.67 10.20 5.37
C VAL A 10 11.88 9.46 4.83
N SER A 11 12.56 8.66 5.64
CA SER A 11 13.70 7.90 5.16
C SER A 11 13.36 6.44 4.95
N LEU A 12 12.12 6.04 5.15
CA LEU A 12 11.72 4.66 5.00
C LEU A 12 11.74 4.27 3.53
N GLN A 13 12.40 3.18 3.20
CA GLN A 13 12.48 2.71 1.83
C GLN A 13 11.59 1.51 1.55
N ASN A 14 11.35 0.69 2.55
CA ASN A 14 10.49 -0.48 2.40
C ASN A 14 9.48 -0.50 3.52
N LEU A 15 8.22 -0.66 3.17
CA LEU A 15 7.17 -0.76 4.15
C LEU A 15 6.40 -2.05 3.89
N VAL A 16 6.45 -2.95 4.85
CA VAL A 16 5.78 -4.24 4.72
C VAL A 16 4.72 -4.33 5.79
N VAL A 17 3.46 -4.34 5.36
CA VAL A 17 2.33 -4.44 6.28
C VAL A 17 1.43 -5.57 5.84
N THR A 18 2.02 -6.72 5.60
CA THR A 18 1.26 -7.88 5.19
C THR A 18 0.52 -8.48 6.37
N ASP A 19 -0.52 -9.23 6.06
CA ASP A 19 -1.26 -10.00 7.05
C ASP A 19 -1.83 -9.09 8.13
N ASN A 20 -2.39 -7.97 7.70
CA ASN A 20 -3.04 -7.05 8.64
C ASN A 20 -4.45 -6.85 8.21
N GLU A 21 -5.37 -6.88 8.36
CA GLU A 21 -6.77 -6.76 7.95
C GLU A 21 -7.09 -5.37 7.41
N ILE A 22 -6.17 -4.84 6.64
CA ILE A 22 -6.40 -3.54 6.02
C ILE A 22 -7.47 -3.70 4.94
N THR A 23 -8.49 -2.85 5.01
CA THR A 23 -9.57 -2.87 4.05
C THR A 23 -9.41 -1.72 3.07
N ASP A 24 -10.40 -1.55 2.20
CA ASP A 24 -10.38 -0.43 1.27
C ASP A 24 -10.29 0.90 1.97
N GLU A 25 -10.97 1.04 3.10
CA GLU A 25 -10.92 2.27 3.85
C GLU A 25 -9.51 2.59 4.31
N GLY A 26 -8.81 1.59 4.83
CA GLY A 26 -7.42 1.78 5.23
C GLY A 26 -6.54 2.07 4.05
N ALA A 27 -6.81 1.41 2.92
CA ALA A 27 -6.02 1.64 1.72
C ALA A 27 -6.21 3.05 1.19
N LEU A 28 -7.43 3.56 1.25
CA LEU A 28 -7.68 4.93 0.83
C LEU A 28 -6.94 5.93 1.71
N THR A 29 -6.92 5.66 3.00
CA THR A 29 -6.19 6.51 3.93
C THR A 29 -4.69 6.48 3.63
N LEU A 30 -4.18 5.28 3.40
CA LEU A 30 -2.76 5.14 3.10
C LEU A 30 -2.41 5.85 1.80
N ALA A 31 -3.30 5.78 0.82
CA ALA A 31 -3.05 6.44 -0.46
C ALA A 31 -2.87 7.94 -0.29
N LYS A 32 -3.56 8.52 0.67
CA LYS A 32 -3.43 9.96 0.90
C LYS A 32 -2.07 10.31 1.45
N PHE A 33 -1.42 9.40 2.14
CA PHE A 33 -0.13 9.68 2.75
C PHE A 33 1.05 9.25 1.90
N LEU A 34 0.81 8.47 0.84
CA LEU A 34 1.93 7.99 0.03
C LEU A 34 2.85 9.10 -0.47
N PRO A 35 2.33 10.24 -0.92
CA PRO A 35 3.23 11.28 -1.42
C PRO A 35 4.16 11.83 -0.36
N LEU A 36 3.85 11.60 0.92
CA LEU A 36 4.70 12.10 2.00
C LEU A 36 5.89 11.18 2.28
N PHE A 37 5.84 9.96 1.77
CA PHE A 37 6.92 9.02 1.97
C PHE A 37 7.93 9.18 0.84
N THR A 38 8.74 10.18 0.93
CA THR A 38 9.55 10.62 -0.21
C THR A 38 10.64 9.65 -0.62
N ASN A 39 10.99 8.71 0.23
CA ASN A 39 12.02 7.72 -0.11
C ASN A 39 11.50 6.30 -0.17
N LEU A 40 10.20 6.11 -0.11
CA LEU A 40 9.62 4.78 -0.10
C LEU A 40 9.69 4.19 -1.50
N VAL A 41 10.33 3.06 -1.63
CA VAL A 41 10.50 2.39 -2.91
C VAL A 41 9.56 1.20 -3.03
N ARG A 42 9.35 0.47 -1.94
CA ARG A 42 8.57 -0.74 -1.98
C ARG A 42 7.51 -0.73 -0.89
N LEU A 43 6.28 -1.02 -1.28
CA LEU A 43 5.15 -1.08 -0.36
C LEU A 43 4.46 -2.42 -0.56
N ASP A 44 4.49 -3.26 0.47
CA ASP A 44 3.94 -4.60 0.38
C ASP A 44 2.71 -4.68 1.28
N LEU A 45 1.55 -4.81 0.65
CA LEU A 45 0.27 -4.85 1.35
C LEU A 45 -0.46 -6.16 1.09
N ARG A 46 0.25 -7.21 0.77
CA ARG A 46 -0.39 -8.50 0.50
C ARG A 46 -0.97 -9.08 1.78
N LEU A 47 -1.90 -9.99 1.62
CA LEU A 47 -2.56 -10.68 2.72
C LEU A 47 -3.37 -9.72 3.59
N ASN A 48 -4.00 -8.78 2.93
CA ASN A 48 -4.94 -7.87 3.58
C ASN A 48 -6.28 -8.02 2.88
N ARG A 49 -7.23 -7.20 3.25
CA ARG A 49 -8.58 -7.29 2.69
C ARG A 49 -8.89 -6.14 1.76
N ILE A 50 -7.91 -5.71 1.01
CA ILE A 50 -8.08 -4.59 0.09
C ILE A 50 -8.70 -5.12 -1.19
N LYS A 51 -9.80 -4.50 -1.58
CA LYS A 51 -10.51 -4.88 -2.79
C LYS A 51 -10.22 -3.89 -3.89
N ASP A 52 -11.03 -3.93 -4.95
CA ASP A 52 -10.72 -3.15 -6.14
C ASP A 52 -10.61 -1.67 -5.90
N GLU A 53 -11.51 -1.12 -5.10
CA GLU A 53 -11.50 0.32 -4.87
C GLU A 53 -10.21 0.74 -4.18
N GLY A 54 -9.81 -0.01 -3.15
CA GLY A 54 -8.58 0.31 -2.44
C GLY A 54 -7.36 0.11 -3.33
N LYS A 55 -7.36 -0.95 -4.14
CA LYS A 55 -6.22 -1.18 -5.03
C LYS A 55 -6.10 -0.08 -6.06
N ASP A 56 -7.22 0.37 -6.60
CA ASP A 56 -7.17 1.43 -7.58
C ASP A 56 -6.67 2.74 -6.97
N ALA A 57 -7.11 3.04 -5.75
CA ALA A 57 -6.66 4.24 -5.09
C ALA A 57 -5.15 4.20 -4.84
N LEU A 58 -4.64 3.04 -4.44
CA LEU A 58 -3.21 2.90 -4.19
C LEU A 58 -2.41 3.01 -5.48
N LYS A 59 -2.93 2.44 -6.57
CA LYS A 59 -2.23 2.52 -7.84
C LYS A 59 -2.18 3.95 -8.35
N GLU A 60 -3.26 4.70 -8.15
CA GLU A 60 -3.25 6.09 -8.56
C GLU A 60 -2.29 6.91 -7.70
N ALA A 61 -2.28 6.63 -6.40
CA ALA A 61 -1.38 7.35 -5.51
C ALA A 61 0.07 7.01 -5.83
N GLN A 62 0.32 5.78 -6.26
CA GLN A 62 1.67 5.36 -6.59
C GLN A 62 2.27 6.25 -7.68
N LYS A 63 1.44 6.69 -8.62
CA LYS A 63 1.93 7.51 -9.72
C LYS A 63 2.48 8.84 -9.24
N MET A 64 2.02 9.30 -8.07
CA MET A 64 2.47 10.56 -7.54
C MET A 64 3.39 10.37 -6.35
N SER A 65 3.95 9.19 -6.19
CA SER A 65 4.80 8.90 -5.06
C SER A 65 6.12 8.34 -5.55
N SER A 66 7.02 8.06 -4.62
CA SER A 66 8.30 7.47 -4.95
C SER A 66 8.23 5.95 -5.04
N VAL A 67 7.08 5.35 -4.76
CA VAL A 67 6.94 3.91 -4.70
C VAL A 67 7.06 3.31 -6.09
N LYS A 68 8.00 2.39 -6.26
CA LYS A 68 8.20 1.70 -7.52
C LYS A 68 7.65 0.30 -7.52
N HIS A 69 7.54 -0.31 -6.34
CA HIS A 69 7.05 -1.68 -6.22
C HIS A 69 5.88 -1.70 -5.26
N LEU A 70 4.69 -1.77 -5.81
CA LEU A 70 3.47 -1.86 -5.02
C LEU A 70 2.96 -3.28 -5.12
N LEU A 71 3.00 -3.99 -3.99
CA LEU A 71 2.63 -5.40 -3.97
C LEU A 71 1.26 -5.54 -3.32
N LEU A 72 0.32 -6.06 -4.07
CA LEU A 72 -1.04 -6.27 -3.62
C LEU A 72 -1.43 -7.71 -3.90
N ASP A 73 -2.47 -8.17 -3.23
CA ASP A 73 -2.98 -9.50 -3.49
C ASP A 73 -3.52 -9.57 -4.90
N LYS A 74 -3.42 -10.76 -5.48
CA LYS A 74 -3.99 -10.97 -6.79
C LYS A 74 -5.49 -11.04 -6.69
N VAL A 75 -6.12 -10.73 -7.78
CA VAL A 75 -7.56 -10.80 -7.85
C VAL A 75 -7.98 -12.25 -7.74
N GLU A 76 -8.95 -12.50 -6.89
CA GLU A 76 -9.44 -13.83 -6.73
C GLU A 76 -10.04 -14.38 -7.98
N GLY A 77 -9.95 -15.60 -8.20
CA GLY A 77 -10.52 -16.22 -9.36
C GLY A 77 -9.68 -16.03 -10.58
N PHE A 78 -8.73 -15.19 -10.51
CA PHE A 78 -7.95 -14.90 -11.63
C PHE A 78 -6.94 -15.95 -11.90
N GLN A 79 -6.55 -16.57 -10.92
CA GLN A 79 -5.58 -17.55 -11.04
C GLN A 79 -5.97 -18.66 -11.84
N VAL A 80 -7.01 -18.80 -12.17
CA VAL A 80 -7.33 -19.90 -12.84
C VAL A 80 -6.59 -20.21 -13.88
N LYS A 81 -6.13 -20.29 -14.01
CA LYS A 81 -5.54 -20.63 -14.92
C LYS A 81 -4.79 -20.78 -15.13
#